data_21970a32b96acd68cdf24d64eb40b51c
#
_entry.id   21970a32b96acd68cdf24d64eb40b51c
#
_cell.length_a   1.000
_cell.length_b   1.000
_cell.length_c   1.000
_cell.angle_alpha   90.00
_cell.angle_beta   90.00
_cell.angle_gamma   90.00
#
_symmetry.space_group_name_H-M   'P 1'
#
loop_
_entity.id
_entity.type
_entity.pdbx_description
1 polymer ?
#
loop_
_entity_poly.entity_id
_entity_poly.type
_entity_poly.pdbx_seq_one_letter_code
_entity_poly.pdbx_strand_id
1 'polypeptide(L)'
;MDKSKKYPAIVVGAPYGGVKEQGPSVYANELANRGFVVLTFDPCYMGESGGEPRHVSSPDMFSENISAGVDFLGLQSYVDREMIGALGICGSGGFALSAAAVDMRIKAVVTASMYDMSFAARAGQSPEQISETKKKLSLQRWKDAENNYPEYIPTFPEEAVMEIPDEMQGIWREFFEFYATNRGCLLYTSPSPRDPKT
;
A
#
# COMPACT_ATOMS: atom_id res chain seq x y z
N MET A 1 13.15 -25.32 -2.65
CA MET A 1 12.38 -25.45 -1.39
C MET A 1 11.94 -26.89 -1.24
N ASP A 2 12.22 -27.51 -0.11
CA ASP A 2 11.77 -28.87 0.23
C ASP A 2 10.34 -28.82 0.78
N LYS A 3 9.36 -29.28 -0.01
CA LYS A 3 7.92 -29.22 0.35
C LYS A 3 7.52 -30.19 1.48
N SER A 4 8.41 -31.04 1.95
CA SER A 4 8.20 -31.89 3.12
C SER A 4 8.41 -31.15 4.44
N LYS A 5 9.01 -29.95 4.40
CA LYS A 5 9.31 -29.12 5.56
C LYS A 5 8.33 -27.95 5.67
N LYS A 6 8.22 -27.40 6.86
CA LYS A 6 7.52 -26.17 7.16
C LYS A 6 8.51 -25.00 7.25
N TYR A 7 8.12 -23.86 6.73
CA TYR A 7 8.96 -22.68 6.69
C TYR A 7 8.24 -21.47 7.32
N PRO A 8 8.98 -20.57 7.96
CA PRO A 8 8.44 -19.30 8.37
C PRO A 8 8.02 -18.48 7.16
N ALA A 9 7.01 -17.64 7.33
CA ALA A 9 6.48 -16.84 6.23
C ALA A 9 6.31 -15.37 6.60
N ILE A 10 6.38 -14.49 5.60
CA ILE A 10 6.24 -13.05 5.77
C ILE A 10 5.32 -12.48 4.69
N VAL A 11 4.33 -11.72 5.12
CA VAL A 11 3.52 -10.85 4.25
C VAL A 11 4.21 -9.50 4.13
N VAL A 12 4.44 -9.00 2.92
CA VAL A 12 5.10 -7.71 2.68
C VAL A 12 4.13 -6.73 2.07
N GLY A 13 3.83 -5.66 2.80
CA GLY A 13 3.00 -4.54 2.35
C GLY A 13 3.80 -3.45 1.64
N ALA A 14 3.31 -2.98 0.49
CA ALA A 14 3.93 -1.94 -0.32
C ALA A 14 3.87 -0.55 0.34
N PRO A 15 4.75 0.39 -0.04
CA PRO A 15 4.54 1.80 0.25
C PRO A 15 3.16 2.27 -0.19
N TYR A 16 2.63 3.31 0.47
CA TYR A 16 1.36 3.90 0.07
C TYR A 16 1.41 4.33 -1.41
N GLY A 17 0.50 3.80 -2.22
CA GLY A 17 0.50 4.00 -3.67
C GLY A 17 1.54 3.20 -4.46
N GLY A 18 2.40 2.42 -3.79
CA GLY A 18 3.34 1.50 -4.45
C GLY A 18 2.70 0.17 -4.85
N VAL A 19 3.39 -0.57 -5.72
CA VAL A 19 2.97 -1.88 -6.23
C VAL A 19 3.96 -2.98 -5.83
N LYS A 20 3.52 -4.23 -5.89
CA LYS A 20 4.26 -5.42 -5.46
C LYS A 20 5.61 -5.61 -6.15
N GLU A 21 5.75 -5.15 -7.40
CA GLU A 21 6.96 -5.28 -8.21
C GLU A 21 8.09 -4.32 -7.78
N GLN A 22 7.76 -3.26 -7.08
CA GLN A 22 8.72 -2.23 -6.64
C GLN A 22 9.44 -2.63 -5.35
N GLY A 23 9.40 -1.78 -4.33
CA GLY A 23 10.04 -2.04 -3.03
C GLY A 23 9.76 -3.42 -2.44
N PRO A 24 8.50 -3.91 -2.44
CA PRO A 24 8.18 -5.22 -1.87
C PRO A 24 8.96 -6.36 -2.49
N SER A 25 9.17 -6.37 -3.81
CA SER A 25 9.89 -7.46 -4.49
C SER A 25 11.37 -7.52 -4.09
N VAL A 26 11.99 -6.38 -3.79
CA VAL A 26 13.37 -6.34 -3.30
C VAL A 26 13.46 -7.01 -1.93
N TYR A 27 12.58 -6.65 -0.99
CA TYR A 27 12.52 -7.29 0.32
C TYR A 27 12.17 -8.78 0.21
N ALA A 28 11.24 -9.14 -0.70
CA ALA A 28 10.84 -10.52 -0.89
C ALA A 28 12.01 -11.41 -1.34
N ASN A 29 12.79 -10.95 -2.30
CA ASN A 29 13.97 -11.67 -2.79
C ASN A 29 14.99 -11.88 -1.67
N GLU A 30 15.29 -10.81 -0.90
CA GLU A 30 16.24 -10.87 0.19
C GLU A 30 15.79 -11.81 1.33
N LEU A 31 14.52 -11.79 1.68
CA LEU A 31 13.95 -12.64 2.71
C LEU A 31 13.83 -14.09 2.24
N ALA A 32 13.47 -14.33 0.97
CA ALA A 32 13.44 -15.66 0.40
C ALA A 32 14.83 -16.32 0.40
N ASN A 33 15.88 -15.57 0.09
CA ASN A 33 17.28 -16.04 0.18
C ASN A 33 17.68 -16.40 1.63
N ARG A 34 16.97 -15.89 2.63
CA ARG A 34 17.17 -16.21 4.06
C ARG A 34 16.25 -17.32 4.56
N GLY A 35 15.51 -17.98 3.68
CA GLY A 35 14.71 -19.16 3.98
C GLY A 35 13.25 -18.89 4.38
N PHE A 36 12.76 -17.68 4.18
CA PHE A 36 11.33 -17.37 4.37
C PHE A 36 10.52 -17.67 3.13
N VAL A 37 9.25 -18.05 3.33
CA VAL A 37 8.22 -17.93 2.31
C VAL A 37 7.72 -16.50 2.33
N VAL A 38 7.72 -15.81 1.19
CA VAL A 38 7.34 -14.40 1.17
C VAL A 38 6.19 -14.17 0.19
N LEU A 39 5.19 -13.43 0.66
CA LEU A 39 4.07 -12.97 -0.14
C LEU A 39 4.17 -11.45 -0.34
N THR A 40 4.20 -11.01 -1.59
CA THR A 40 3.96 -9.63 -2.00
C THR A 40 2.63 -9.57 -2.74
N PHE A 41 1.92 -8.46 -2.61
CA PHE A 41 0.61 -8.26 -3.25
C PHE A 41 0.36 -6.79 -3.52
N ASP A 42 -0.55 -6.51 -4.43
CA ASP A 42 -1.13 -5.18 -4.56
C ASP A 42 -2.35 -5.07 -3.64
N PRO A 43 -2.48 -3.99 -2.85
CA PRO A 43 -3.69 -3.78 -2.05
C PRO A 43 -4.94 -3.70 -2.92
N CYS A 44 -6.11 -4.00 -2.35
CA CYS A 44 -7.40 -3.79 -3.02
C CYS A 44 -7.46 -2.40 -3.66
N TYR A 45 -8.05 -2.30 -4.83
CA TYR A 45 -8.21 -1.08 -5.63
C TYR A 45 -6.91 -0.54 -6.26
N MET A 46 -5.76 -1.18 -6.01
CA MET A 46 -4.44 -0.75 -6.49
C MET A 46 -3.82 -1.78 -7.44
N GLY A 47 -2.88 -1.35 -8.28
CA GLY A 47 -2.11 -2.22 -9.17
C GLY A 47 -2.99 -3.18 -9.97
N GLU A 48 -2.65 -4.45 -9.98
CA GLU A 48 -3.40 -5.53 -10.64
C GLU A 48 -4.55 -6.10 -9.79
N SER A 49 -4.66 -5.70 -8.50
CA SER A 49 -5.77 -6.13 -7.66
C SER A 49 -7.08 -5.47 -8.08
N GLY A 50 -8.18 -6.20 -7.92
CA GLY A 50 -9.51 -5.73 -8.26
C GLY A 50 -10.06 -4.68 -7.29
N GLY A 51 -11.28 -4.23 -7.59
CA GLY A 51 -12.05 -3.27 -6.80
C GLY A 51 -12.32 -1.98 -7.57
N GLU A 52 -13.57 -1.49 -7.43
CA GLU A 52 -14.03 -0.22 -7.99
C GLU A 52 -14.66 0.64 -6.87
N PRO A 53 -14.50 1.96 -6.93
CA PRO A 53 -13.64 2.71 -7.87
C PRO A 53 -12.15 2.47 -7.61
N ARG A 54 -11.30 2.62 -8.64
CA ARG A 54 -9.85 2.41 -8.52
C ARG A 54 -9.23 3.46 -7.58
N HIS A 55 -8.06 3.14 -7.03
CA HIS A 55 -7.24 4.03 -6.20
C HIS A 55 -7.92 4.52 -4.91
N VAL A 56 -8.87 3.74 -4.38
CA VAL A 56 -9.45 4.01 -3.05
C VAL A 56 -8.38 3.87 -1.98
N SER A 57 -8.24 4.92 -1.18
CA SER A 57 -7.38 4.91 0.00
C SER A 57 -8.21 4.61 1.25
N SER A 58 -8.10 3.41 1.78
CA SER A 58 -8.80 2.99 3.00
C SER A 58 -7.84 2.28 3.96
N PRO A 59 -7.50 2.89 5.11
CA PRO A 59 -6.66 2.26 6.12
C PRO A 59 -7.22 0.93 6.63
N ASP A 60 -8.55 0.81 6.76
CA ASP A 60 -9.21 -0.41 7.20
C ASP A 60 -9.00 -1.53 6.19
N MET A 61 -9.22 -1.23 4.90
CA MET A 61 -9.00 -2.20 3.83
C MET A 61 -7.53 -2.60 3.70
N PHE A 62 -6.61 -1.66 3.87
CA PHE A 62 -5.18 -1.98 3.79
C PHE A 62 -4.71 -2.84 4.95
N SER A 63 -5.26 -2.65 6.15
CA SER A 63 -5.01 -3.52 7.29
C SER A 63 -5.59 -4.92 7.05
N GLU A 64 -6.81 -5.01 6.53
CA GLU A 64 -7.46 -6.28 6.15
C GLU A 64 -6.67 -7.02 5.06
N ASN A 65 -6.08 -6.32 4.10
CA ASN A 65 -5.24 -6.95 3.07
C ASN A 65 -4.01 -7.67 3.67
N ILE A 66 -3.44 -7.17 4.76
CA ILE A 66 -2.36 -7.86 5.48
C ILE A 66 -2.89 -9.17 6.09
N SER A 67 -4.05 -9.14 6.76
CA SER A 67 -4.69 -10.33 7.33
C SER A 67 -5.10 -11.35 6.26
N ALA A 68 -5.61 -10.89 5.11
CA ALA A 68 -5.89 -11.76 3.96
C ALA A 68 -4.61 -12.42 3.40
N GLY A 69 -3.49 -11.69 3.40
CA GLY A 69 -2.18 -12.25 3.08
C GLY A 69 -1.75 -13.35 4.06
N VAL A 70 -2.06 -13.20 5.35
CA VAL A 70 -1.83 -14.23 6.38
C VAL A 70 -2.73 -15.46 6.11
N ASP A 71 -4.00 -15.25 5.71
CA ASP A 71 -4.89 -16.36 5.31
C ASP A 71 -4.27 -17.15 4.16
N PHE A 72 -3.85 -16.45 3.09
CA PHE A 72 -3.26 -17.09 1.93
C PHE A 72 -2.01 -17.91 2.29
N LEU A 73 -1.10 -17.33 3.07
CA LEU A 73 0.11 -18.03 3.52
C LEU A 73 -0.23 -19.24 4.40
N GLY A 74 -1.16 -19.10 5.33
CA GLY A 74 -1.58 -20.15 6.23
C GLY A 74 -2.26 -21.34 5.56
N LEU A 75 -2.76 -21.18 4.32
CA LEU A 75 -3.32 -22.26 3.50
C LEU A 75 -2.24 -23.06 2.76
N GLN A 76 -1.01 -22.56 2.70
CA GLN A 76 0.07 -23.28 2.00
C GLN A 76 0.60 -24.43 2.87
N SER A 77 0.66 -25.62 2.30
CA SER A 77 1.08 -26.84 3.03
C SER A 77 2.50 -26.77 3.60
N TYR A 78 3.35 -25.93 3.03
CA TYR A 78 4.75 -25.74 3.40
C TYR A 78 5.00 -24.54 4.31
N VAL A 79 3.96 -23.82 4.76
CA VAL A 79 4.07 -22.70 5.71
C VAL A 79 3.81 -23.18 7.12
N ASP A 80 4.64 -22.73 8.07
CA ASP A 80 4.41 -22.88 9.50
C ASP A 80 3.49 -21.76 9.98
N ARG A 81 2.26 -22.10 10.33
CA ARG A 81 1.24 -21.13 10.80
C ARG A 81 1.62 -20.42 12.10
N GLU A 82 2.50 -21.03 12.90
CA GLU A 82 2.99 -20.40 14.14
C GLU A 82 4.19 -19.46 13.89
N MET A 83 4.63 -19.34 12.63
CA MET A 83 5.77 -18.52 12.25
C MET A 83 5.45 -17.58 11.08
N ILE A 84 4.31 -16.91 11.12
CA ILE A 84 3.92 -15.92 10.12
C ILE A 84 4.13 -14.51 10.67
N GLY A 85 4.87 -13.68 9.94
CA GLY A 85 5.11 -12.28 10.26
C GLY A 85 4.61 -11.34 9.16
N ALA A 86 4.61 -10.04 9.45
CA ALA A 86 4.31 -8.99 8.50
C ALA A 86 5.46 -7.98 8.44
N LEU A 87 5.79 -7.52 7.23
CA LEU A 87 6.69 -6.42 6.98
C LEU A 87 5.95 -5.32 6.24
N GLY A 88 5.87 -4.14 6.83
CA GLY A 88 5.24 -2.97 6.21
C GLY A 88 6.26 -1.91 5.82
N ILE A 89 6.24 -1.48 4.56
CA ILE A 89 7.14 -0.46 4.04
C ILE A 89 6.37 0.87 4.00
N CYS A 90 6.95 1.95 4.51
CA CYS A 90 6.38 3.29 4.51
C CYS A 90 4.96 3.30 5.14
N GLY A 91 3.93 3.69 4.42
CA GLY A 91 2.53 3.69 4.91
C GLY A 91 2.03 2.31 5.36
N SER A 92 2.45 1.24 4.69
CA SER A 92 2.09 -0.12 5.11
C SER A 92 2.71 -0.54 6.44
N GLY A 93 3.71 0.17 6.95
CA GLY A 93 4.20 -0.03 8.31
C GLY A 93 3.10 0.19 9.34
N GLY A 94 2.34 1.27 9.20
CA GLY A 94 1.18 1.56 10.06
C GLY A 94 0.05 0.53 9.90
N PHE A 95 -0.23 0.12 8.66
CA PHE A 95 -1.29 -0.87 8.37
C PHE A 95 -0.92 -2.26 8.91
N ALA A 96 0.34 -2.67 8.80
CA ALA A 96 0.83 -3.93 9.36
C ALA A 96 0.75 -3.95 10.90
N LEU A 97 1.08 -2.84 11.56
CA LEU A 97 0.90 -2.70 13.01
C LEU A 97 -0.58 -2.77 13.40
N SER A 98 -1.46 -2.10 12.65
CA SER A 98 -2.90 -2.13 12.89
C SER A 98 -3.48 -3.55 12.72
N ALA A 99 -3.07 -4.27 11.67
CA ALA A 99 -3.46 -5.66 11.47
C ALA A 99 -2.97 -6.56 12.62
N ALA A 100 -1.69 -6.45 13.01
CA ALA A 100 -1.13 -7.25 14.10
C ALA A 100 -1.75 -6.96 15.48
N ALA A 101 -2.30 -5.76 15.67
CA ALA A 101 -3.01 -5.41 16.91
C ALA A 101 -4.31 -6.22 17.11
N VAL A 102 -4.90 -6.72 16.03
CA VAL A 102 -6.18 -7.45 16.04
C VAL A 102 -6.06 -8.89 15.54
N ASP A 103 -5.02 -9.23 14.77
CA ASP A 103 -4.80 -10.56 14.20
C ASP A 103 -3.65 -11.28 14.91
N MET A 104 -3.98 -12.13 15.87
CA MET A 104 -3.04 -12.89 16.68
C MET A 104 -2.23 -13.95 15.90
N ARG A 105 -2.54 -14.18 14.64
CA ARG A 105 -1.79 -15.06 13.75
C ARG A 105 -0.49 -14.42 13.27
N ILE A 106 -0.42 -13.07 13.31
CA ILE A 106 0.80 -12.31 13.02
C ILE A 106 1.70 -12.36 14.26
N LYS A 107 2.79 -13.13 14.19
CA LYS A 107 3.67 -13.37 15.34
C LYS A 107 4.79 -12.33 15.48
N ALA A 108 5.11 -11.63 14.39
CA ALA A 108 6.14 -10.59 14.38
C ALA A 108 5.79 -9.52 13.34
N VAL A 109 6.10 -8.27 13.66
CA VAL A 109 5.96 -7.15 12.74
C VAL A 109 7.28 -6.43 12.60
N VAL A 110 7.64 -6.13 11.35
CA VAL A 110 8.79 -5.29 11.02
C VAL A 110 8.27 -4.11 10.19
N THR A 111 8.77 -2.93 10.47
CA THR A 111 8.48 -1.73 9.69
C THR A 111 9.77 -1.17 9.09
N ALA A 112 9.72 -0.80 7.80
CA ALA A 112 10.82 -0.17 7.11
C ALA A 112 10.39 1.26 6.72
N SER A 113 11.11 2.27 7.24
CA SER A 113 10.80 3.70 6.99
C SER A 113 9.33 4.02 7.22
N MET A 114 8.75 3.54 8.32
CA MET A 114 7.33 3.66 8.61
C MET A 114 6.85 5.11 8.55
N TYR A 115 5.69 5.29 7.95
CA TYR A 115 5.02 6.56 7.84
C TYR A 115 3.62 6.47 8.45
N ASP A 116 3.36 7.29 9.47
CA ASP A 116 2.01 7.41 10.04
C ASP A 116 1.17 8.29 9.12
N MET A 117 0.36 7.64 8.27
CA MET A 117 -0.52 8.31 7.30
C MET A 117 -1.53 9.24 7.99
N SER A 118 -2.00 8.87 9.18
CA SER A 118 -2.94 9.66 9.96
C SER A 118 -2.28 10.94 10.52
N PHE A 119 -1.07 10.82 11.03
CA PHE A 119 -0.29 11.97 11.49
C PHE A 119 0.04 12.90 10.31
N ALA A 120 0.53 12.35 9.21
CA ALA A 120 0.88 13.11 8.02
C ALA A 120 -0.30 13.91 7.45
N ALA A 121 -1.47 13.28 7.37
CA ALA A 121 -2.68 13.95 6.88
C ALA A 121 -3.14 15.13 7.77
N ARG A 122 -2.69 15.18 9.03
CA ARG A 122 -3.06 16.23 9.99
C ARG A 122 -1.91 17.19 10.31
N ALA A 123 -0.71 16.90 9.83
CA ALA A 123 0.48 17.69 10.15
C ALA A 123 0.28 19.16 9.80
N GLY A 124 0.60 20.04 10.76
CA GLY A 124 0.48 21.50 10.59
C GLY A 124 -0.94 22.05 10.65
N GLN A 125 -1.97 21.23 10.93
CA GLN A 125 -3.35 21.68 11.02
C GLN A 125 -3.78 21.90 12.48
N SER A 126 -4.57 22.96 12.73
CA SER A 126 -5.23 23.13 14.03
C SER A 126 -6.41 22.14 14.19
N PRO A 127 -6.90 21.91 15.42
CA PRO A 127 -8.09 21.07 15.64
C PRO A 127 -9.31 21.54 14.85
N GLU A 128 -9.48 22.86 14.70
CA GLU A 128 -10.58 23.47 13.95
C GLU A 128 -10.45 23.17 12.45
N GLN A 129 -9.24 23.29 11.89
CA GLN A 129 -8.95 22.95 10.48
C GLN A 129 -9.19 21.47 10.21
N ILE A 130 -8.78 20.58 11.13
CA ILE A 130 -9.04 19.15 11.03
C ILE A 130 -10.56 18.88 11.04
N SER A 131 -11.31 19.55 11.93
CA SER A 131 -12.77 19.42 12.02
C SER A 131 -13.46 19.86 10.73
N GLU A 132 -13.05 21.00 10.18
CA GLU A 132 -13.61 21.52 8.93
C GLU A 132 -13.28 20.62 7.73
N THR A 133 -12.05 20.11 7.67
CA THR A 133 -11.64 19.12 6.65
C THR A 133 -12.50 17.87 6.70
N LYS A 134 -12.71 17.30 7.90
CA LYS A 134 -13.59 16.14 8.09
C LYS A 134 -15.02 16.41 7.64
N LYS A 135 -15.56 17.58 7.97
CA LYS A 135 -16.89 18.00 7.55
C LYS A 135 -16.99 18.09 6.03
N LYS A 136 -16.01 18.75 5.39
CA LYS A 136 -15.94 18.87 3.93
C LYS A 136 -15.91 17.50 3.25
N LEU A 137 -15.04 16.59 3.72
CA LEU A 137 -14.94 15.24 3.19
C LEU A 137 -16.24 14.43 3.39
N SER A 138 -16.90 14.60 4.54
CA SER A 138 -18.18 13.93 4.80
C SER A 138 -19.29 14.41 3.85
N LEU A 139 -19.32 15.68 3.53
CA LEU A 139 -20.27 16.25 2.56
C LEU A 139 -19.94 15.81 1.13
N GLN A 140 -18.64 15.66 0.81
CA GLN A 140 -18.20 15.17 -0.49
C GLN A 140 -18.70 13.76 -0.77
N ARG A 141 -18.76 12.88 0.22
CA ARG A 141 -19.31 11.51 0.06
C ARG A 141 -20.74 11.50 -0.50
N TRP A 142 -21.57 12.47 -0.12
CA TRP A 142 -22.94 12.57 -0.70
C TRP A 142 -22.88 12.91 -2.18
N LYS A 143 -22.04 13.87 -2.57
CA LYS A 143 -21.87 14.25 -3.98
C LYS A 143 -21.34 13.08 -4.81
N ASP A 144 -20.37 12.34 -4.27
CA ASP A 144 -19.81 11.16 -4.93
C ASP A 144 -20.90 10.09 -5.16
N ALA A 145 -21.76 9.88 -4.15
CA ALA A 145 -22.86 8.93 -4.26
C ALA A 145 -23.93 9.39 -5.27
N GLU A 146 -24.29 10.68 -5.28
CA GLU A 146 -25.24 11.29 -6.22
C GLU A 146 -24.74 11.20 -7.66
N ASN A 147 -23.44 11.42 -7.86
CA ASN A 147 -22.81 11.38 -9.18
C ASN A 147 -22.43 9.95 -9.63
N ASN A 148 -22.52 8.97 -8.71
CA ASN A 148 -22.02 7.60 -8.91
C ASN A 148 -20.55 7.57 -9.37
N TYR A 149 -19.76 8.53 -8.93
CA TYR A 149 -18.36 8.69 -9.26
C TYR A 149 -17.63 9.52 -8.18
N PRO A 150 -16.53 9.03 -7.60
CA PRO A 150 -15.80 9.76 -6.57
C PRO A 150 -14.97 10.91 -7.16
N GLU A 151 -14.86 11.98 -6.41
CA GLU A 151 -13.88 13.03 -6.69
C GLU A 151 -12.48 12.53 -6.29
N TYR A 152 -11.55 12.52 -7.25
CA TYR A 152 -10.15 12.15 -7.00
C TYR A 152 -9.30 13.37 -6.70
N ILE A 153 -8.39 13.21 -5.74
CA ILE A 153 -7.34 14.19 -5.48
C ILE A 153 -6.12 13.77 -6.31
N PRO A 154 -5.74 14.54 -7.33
CA PRO A 154 -4.56 14.20 -8.13
C PRO A 154 -3.31 14.28 -7.25
N THR A 155 -2.51 13.20 -7.24
CA THR A 155 -1.25 13.14 -6.49
C THR A 155 -0.05 13.23 -7.44
N PHE A 156 -0.15 12.56 -8.58
CA PHE A 156 0.87 12.56 -9.63
C PHE A 156 0.22 12.77 -11.00
N PRO A 157 0.99 13.20 -12.02
CA PRO A 157 0.50 13.30 -13.38
C PRO A 157 -0.05 11.96 -13.90
N GLU A 158 -1.03 12.03 -14.81
CA GLU A 158 -1.60 10.82 -15.45
C GLU A 158 -0.61 10.16 -16.43
N GLU A 159 0.33 10.95 -16.97
CA GLU A 159 1.38 10.48 -17.87
C GLU A 159 2.75 10.76 -17.28
N ALA A 160 3.73 9.91 -17.64
CA ALA A 160 5.10 10.12 -17.20
C ALA A 160 5.64 11.46 -17.69
N VAL A 161 6.20 12.24 -16.79
CA VAL A 161 6.85 13.49 -17.15
C VAL A 161 8.32 13.27 -17.50
N MET A 162 8.83 14.06 -18.42
CA MET A 162 10.24 14.01 -18.83
C MET A 162 11.12 14.94 -17.99
N GLU A 163 10.53 15.96 -17.39
CA GLU A 163 11.23 16.97 -16.61
C GLU A 163 10.55 17.17 -15.26
N ILE A 164 11.36 17.33 -14.21
CA ILE A 164 10.88 17.57 -12.86
C ILE A 164 10.86 19.08 -12.64
N PRO A 165 9.76 19.65 -12.10
CA PRO A 165 9.70 21.08 -11.80
C PRO A 165 10.85 21.53 -10.88
N ASP A 166 11.53 22.62 -11.22
CA ASP A 166 12.69 23.14 -10.48
C ASP A 166 12.36 23.56 -9.05
N GLU A 167 11.10 23.95 -8.79
CA GLU A 167 10.61 24.34 -7.49
C GLU A 167 10.52 23.15 -6.52
N MET A 168 10.47 21.94 -7.05
CA MET A 168 10.33 20.72 -6.26
C MET A 168 11.68 20.32 -5.66
N GLN A 169 11.76 20.29 -4.34
CA GLN A 169 13.02 20.04 -3.61
C GLN A 169 12.86 18.95 -2.54
N GLY A 170 14.01 18.45 -2.05
CA GLY A 170 14.09 17.50 -0.95
C GLY A 170 13.39 16.18 -1.25
N ILE A 171 12.77 15.58 -0.24
CA ILE A 171 12.13 14.26 -0.35
C ILE A 171 10.97 14.25 -1.37
N TRP A 172 10.29 15.36 -1.57
CA TRP A 172 9.21 15.46 -2.53
C TRP A 172 9.71 15.37 -3.98
N ARG A 173 10.90 15.91 -4.26
CA ARG A 173 11.57 15.75 -5.56
C ARG A 173 11.91 14.29 -5.82
N GLU A 174 12.44 13.58 -4.82
CA GLU A 174 12.76 12.15 -4.91
C GLU A 174 11.50 11.29 -5.18
N PHE A 175 10.41 11.59 -4.48
CA PHE A 175 9.13 10.91 -4.71
C PHE A 175 8.58 11.19 -6.10
N PHE A 176 8.59 12.44 -6.52
CA PHE A 176 8.10 12.82 -7.84
C PHE A 176 8.94 12.18 -8.94
N GLU A 177 10.28 12.22 -8.82
CA GLU A 177 11.19 11.57 -9.74
C GLU A 177 10.91 10.07 -9.85
N PHE A 178 10.65 9.42 -8.72
CA PHE A 178 10.36 7.98 -8.72
C PHE A 178 8.97 7.66 -9.28
N TYR A 179 7.93 8.35 -8.83
CA TYR A 179 6.54 7.99 -9.14
C TYR A 179 5.96 8.67 -10.37
N ALA A 180 6.49 9.81 -10.80
CA ALA A 180 5.97 10.58 -11.92
C ALA A 180 6.80 10.46 -13.20
N THR A 181 7.94 9.77 -13.16
CA THR A 181 8.78 9.52 -14.34
C THR A 181 8.83 8.03 -14.66
N ASN A 182 9.48 7.69 -15.78
CA ASN A 182 9.69 6.30 -16.18
C ASN A 182 10.54 5.48 -15.19
N ARG A 183 11.14 6.09 -14.17
CA ARG A 183 12.03 5.44 -13.21
C ARG A 183 11.32 4.37 -12.38
N GLY A 184 10.14 4.67 -11.86
CA GLY A 184 9.40 3.76 -10.99
C GLY A 184 8.43 2.84 -11.72
N CYS A 185 8.22 3.03 -13.02
CA CYS A 185 7.27 2.29 -13.85
C CYS A 185 5.82 2.27 -13.31
N LEU A 186 5.47 3.17 -12.39
CA LEU A 186 4.16 3.17 -11.72
C LEU A 186 3.00 3.36 -12.70
N LEU A 187 3.22 4.16 -13.76
CA LEU A 187 2.22 4.41 -14.79
C LEU A 187 1.94 3.20 -15.67
N TYR A 188 2.85 2.22 -15.71
CA TYR A 188 2.67 0.96 -16.43
C TYR A 188 2.07 -0.15 -15.57
N THR A 189 2.23 -0.06 -14.26
CA THR A 189 1.78 -1.09 -13.31
C THR A 189 0.48 -0.73 -12.59
N SER A 190 0.11 0.55 -12.56
CA SER A 190 -1.20 1.00 -12.12
C SER A 190 -2.06 1.26 -13.33
N PRO A 191 -3.06 0.40 -13.64
CA PRO A 191 -4.01 0.72 -14.69
C PRO A 191 -4.65 2.07 -14.36
N SER A 192 -4.53 3.02 -15.28
CA SER A 192 -5.28 4.27 -15.19
C SER A 192 -6.77 3.91 -15.07
N PRO A 193 -7.55 4.65 -14.28
CA PRO A 193 -9.02 4.50 -14.29
C PRO A 193 -9.63 4.66 -15.69
N ARG A 194 -8.86 5.18 -16.63
CA ARG A 194 -9.24 5.39 -18.03
C ARG A 194 -8.71 4.35 -19.00
N ASP A 195 -7.95 3.35 -18.51
CA ASP A 195 -7.52 2.26 -19.38
C ASP A 195 -8.66 1.24 -19.47
N PRO A 196 -9.48 1.26 -20.55
CA PRO A 196 -10.51 0.26 -20.75
C PRO A 196 -9.80 -1.01 -21.19
N LYS A 197 -9.29 -1.78 -20.27
CA LYS A 197 -9.05 -3.17 -20.56
C LYS A 197 -10.40 -3.85 -20.68
N THR A 198 -10.82 -3.84 -21.92
CA THR A 198 -11.84 -4.72 -22.47
C THR A 198 -11.67 -6.16 -21.97
#